data_9eb49c902f637edfdc8fc1cff6a57264
#
_entry.id   9eb49c902f637edfdc8fc1cff6a57264
#
_cell.length_a   1.000
_cell.length_b   1.000
_cell.length_c   1.000
_cell.angle_alpha   90.00
_cell.angle_beta   90.00
_cell.angle_gamma   90.00
#
_symmetry.space_group_name_H-M   'P 1'
#
loop_
_entity.id
_entity.type
_entity.pdbx_description
1 polymer ?
#
loop_
_entity_poly.entity_id
_entity_poly.type
_entity_poly.pdbx_seq_one_letter_code
_entity_poly.pdbx_strand_id
1 'polypeptide(L)'
;MSRKNIYDKDVKYNILKPIVDWCTRRSYRRIQVQGLDNIPNDGAVFLAPNHCNTLMDALVVLQATREAKVFGARADMFNNPFVAKLMYFFRILPMVRQRDGLRNVLKNLETFDIIVDTLENGVPFCMFPEGRHRPAHSLLPLGKGVMRAAIAANNRLEGKKPVYIVPTGLEYGDYFRYRSTCLINYGKPINVTELIKELNVENEAQIMEPIRKLLQEKMSELITYIPYDEDYDKVWALTKILAREDARNGSLSDRMAHNKHVIEQIRKAREIKPEEMEALLDEALRFEKERKKKGLSIWSFGKRCTRMCSSWYR
;
A
#
# COMPACT_ATOMS: atom_id res chain seq x y z
N MET A 1 16.01 -2.39 26.23
CA MET A 1 14.60 -2.00 26.30
C MET A 1 13.77 -3.27 26.30
N SER A 2 12.93 -3.47 27.29
CA SER A 2 12.00 -4.60 27.34
C SER A 2 11.03 -4.52 26.14
N ARG A 3 10.80 -5.66 25.44
CA ARG A 3 9.83 -5.74 24.33
C ARG A 3 8.41 -5.31 24.71
N LYS A 4 8.11 -5.24 26.02
CA LYS A 4 6.77 -4.94 26.56
C LYS A 4 6.32 -3.49 26.37
N ASN A 5 7.23 -2.54 26.12
CA ASN A 5 6.92 -1.10 26.19
C ASN A 5 7.14 -0.39 24.83
N ILE A 6 6.93 -1.10 23.71
CA ILE A 6 7.13 -0.48 22.37
C ILE A 6 6.11 0.64 22.06
N TYR A 7 4.97 0.61 22.73
CA TYR A 7 3.90 1.61 22.64
C TYR A 7 4.05 2.77 23.65
N ASP A 8 4.96 2.66 24.62
CA ASP A 8 5.16 3.71 25.63
C ASP A 8 5.65 5.02 25.01
N LYS A 9 5.30 6.14 25.67
CA LYS A 9 5.78 7.46 25.29
C LYS A 9 7.28 7.57 25.58
N ASP A 10 8.11 7.39 24.57
CA ASP A 10 9.55 7.59 24.64
C ASP A 10 9.91 9.03 24.25
N VAL A 11 10.55 9.77 25.16
CA VAL A 11 10.95 11.17 24.93
C VAL A 11 11.90 11.30 23.74
N LYS A 12 12.87 10.39 23.59
CA LYS A 12 13.83 10.40 22.48
C LYS A 12 13.13 10.17 21.14
N TYR A 13 12.18 9.22 21.11
CA TYR A 13 11.36 8.98 19.91
C TYR A 13 10.52 10.23 19.56
N ASN A 14 9.90 10.85 20.55
CA ASN A 14 9.05 12.03 20.34
C ASN A 14 9.85 13.26 19.86
N ILE A 15 11.12 13.37 20.21
CA ILE A 15 12.02 14.41 19.67
C ILE A 15 12.47 14.05 18.24
N LEU A 16 12.74 12.78 17.96
CA LEU A 16 13.27 12.35 16.67
C LEU A 16 12.19 12.27 15.58
N LYS A 17 10.97 11.83 15.93
CA LYS A 17 9.87 11.67 14.97
C LYS A 17 9.59 12.95 14.16
N PRO A 18 9.45 14.15 14.74
CA PRO A 18 9.27 15.39 13.97
C PRO A 18 10.40 15.66 12.96
N ILE A 19 11.64 15.30 13.30
CA ILE A 19 12.80 15.43 12.39
C ILE A 19 12.67 14.47 11.21
N VAL A 20 12.33 13.21 11.48
CA VAL A 20 12.09 12.20 10.43
C VAL A 20 10.91 12.61 9.54
N ASP A 21 9.82 13.09 10.13
CA ASP A 21 8.65 13.60 9.40
C ASP A 21 9.03 14.79 8.51
N TRP A 22 9.84 15.71 9.01
CA TRP A 22 10.34 16.86 8.25
C TRP A 22 11.23 16.41 7.07
N CYS A 23 12.19 15.50 7.32
CA CYS A 23 13.04 14.93 6.26
C CYS A 23 12.21 14.23 5.18
N THR A 24 11.20 13.44 5.59
CA THR A 24 10.29 12.74 4.68
C THR A 24 9.52 13.75 3.82
N ARG A 25 8.94 14.78 4.42
CA ARG A 25 8.22 15.84 3.69
C ARG A 25 9.12 16.59 2.72
N ARG A 26 10.39 16.81 3.08
CA ARG A 26 11.37 17.47 2.19
C ARG A 26 11.81 16.58 1.02
N SER A 27 11.74 15.27 1.17
CA SER A 27 12.04 14.30 0.10
C SER A 27 11.00 14.34 -1.02
N TYR A 28 9.80 14.83 -0.74
CA TYR A 28 8.73 15.00 -1.73
C TYR A 28 8.41 16.48 -1.98
N ARG A 29 8.03 16.81 -3.21
CA ARG A 29 7.53 18.15 -3.56
C ARG A 29 6.16 18.38 -2.92
N ARG A 30 5.31 17.34 -2.87
CA ARG A 30 3.99 17.35 -2.28
C ARG A 30 3.62 15.96 -1.81
N ILE A 31 3.12 15.87 -0.57
CA ILE A 31 2.45 14.69 -0.05
C ILE A 31 0.99 15.08 0.16
N GLN A 32 0.08 14.32 -0.44
CA GLN A 32 -1.36 14.46 -0.26
C GLN A 32 -1.85 13.32 0.62
N VAL A 33 -2.78 13.60 1.53
CA VAL A 33 -3.41 12.60 2.39
C VAL A 33 -4.91 12.74 2.22
N GLN A 34 -5.59 11.62 1.98
CA GLN A 34 -7.04 11.55 1.82
C GLN A 34 -7.62 10.45 2.70
N GLY A 35 -8.87 10.60 3.11
CA GLY A 35 -9.59 9.60 3.88
C GLY A 35 -9.10 9.40 5.31
N LEU A 36 -8.46 10.37 5.95
CA LEU A 36 -8.05 10.27 7.36
C LEU A 36 -9.22 9.96 8.29
N ASP A 37 -10.41 10.46 7.96
CA ASP A 37 -11.65 10.22 8.72
C ASP A 37 -12.12 8.75 8.65
N ASN A 38 -11.56 7.96 7.74
CA ASN A 38 -11.80 6.52 7.65
C ASN A 38 -10.99 5.72 8.68
N ILE A 39 -10.07 6.33 9.41
CA ILE A 39 -9.32 5.65 10.45
C ILE A 39 -10.15 5.65 11.72
N PRO A 40 -10.67 4.48 12.18
CA PRO A 40 -11.47 4.42 13.40
C PRO A 40 -10.66 4.84 14.63
N ASN A 41 -11.33 5.48 15.58
CA ASN A 41 -10.74 5.91 16.85
C ASN A 41 -11.26 5.11 18.05
N ASP A 42 -12.23 4.22 17.81
CA ASP A 42 -12.95 3.43 18.81
C ASP A 42 -12.49 1.97 18.92
N GLY A 43 -11.50 1.57 18.12
CA GLY A 43 -11.07 0.18 18.04
C GLY A 43 -9.57 -0.05 17.88
N ALA A 44 -9.22 -1.31 17.68
CA ALA A 44 -7.88 -1.77 17.36
C ALA A 44 -7.63 -1.64 15.85
N VAL A 45 -6.68 -0.81 15.44
CA VAL A 45 -6.49 -0.44 14.02
C VAL A 45 -5.24 -1.04 13.43
N PHE A 46 -5.41 -1.85 12.39
CA PHE A 46 -4.36 -2.28 11.49
C PHE A 46 -4.38 -1.40 10.23
N LEU A 47 -3.25 -0.75 9.92
CA LEU A 47 -3.05 -0.09 8.64
C LEU A 47 -2.43 -1.08 7.66
N ALA A 48 -3.05 -1.26 6.50
CA ALA A 48 -2.63 -2.23 5.48
C ALA A 48 -2.30 -1.53 4.15
N PRO A 49 -1.12 -0.87 4.03
CA PRO A 49 -0.71 -0.20 2.80
C PRO A 49 -0.14 -1.16 1.77
N ASN A 50 -0.27 -0.81 0.46
CA ASN A 50 0.51 -1.46 -0.59
C ASN A 50 1.99 -1.09 -0.48
N HIS A 51 2.87 -1.91 -1.08
CA HIS A 51 4.32 -1.81 -0.90
C HIS A 51 5.05 -1.64 -2.24
N CYS A 52 5.34 -0.40 -2.61
CA CYS A 52 5.92 -0.07 -3.93
C CYS A 52 7.23 0.73 -3.86
N ASN A 53 7.59 1.33 -2.71
CA ASN A 53 8.78 2.17 -2.56
C ASN A 53 9.56 1.90 -1.25
N THR A 54 9.71 0.64 -0.90
CA THR A 54 10.55 0.16 0.22
C THR A 54 10.37 0.94 1.53
N LEU A 55 11.46 1.47 2.11
CA LEU A 55 11.45 2.24 3.35
C LEU A 55 10.59 3.51 3.25
N MET A 56 10.53 4.13 2.06
CA MET A 56 9.76 5.37 1.89
C MET A 56 8.26 5.16 2.11
N ASP A 57 7.73 3.97 1.83
CA ASP A 57 6.33 3.63 2.11
C ASP A 57 6.02 3.73 3.61
N ALA A 58 6.90 3.18 4.45
CA ALA A 58 6.74 3.27 5.91
C ALA A 58 6.87 4.71 6.41
N LEU A 59 7.83 5.48 5.89
CA LEU A 59 8.07 6.87 6.28
C LEU A 59 6.90 7.79 5.88
N VAL A 60 6.32 7.61 4.69
CA VAL A 60 5.16 8.43 4.28
C VAL A 60 3.91 8.09 5.06
N VAL A 61 3.69 6.82 5.44
CA VAL A 61 2.60 6.42 6.35
C VAL A 61 2.84 6.97 7.76
N LEU A 62 4.08 6.94 8.25
CA LEU A 62 4.42 7.45 9.58
C LEU A 62 4.13 8.95 9.70
N GLN A 63 4.54 9.74 8.71
CA GLN A 63 4.41 11.20 8.72
C GLN A 63 2.98 11.69 8.42
N ALA A 64 2.07 10.81 7.93
CA ALA A 64 0.70 11.21 7.58
C ALA A 64 -0.10 11.74 8.76
N THR A 65 0.18 11.27 9.97
CA THR A 65 -0.43 11.75 11.21
C THR A 65 0.65 12.02 12.28
N ARG A 66 0.31 12.82 13.29
CA ARG A 66 1.22 13.11 14.41
C ARG A 66 1.40 11.92 15.35
N GLU A 67 0.44 11.02 15.38
CA GLU A 67 0.46 9.87 16.28
C GLU A 67 1.57 8.88 15.92
N ALA A 68 2.07 8.23 16.95
CA ALA A 68 3.01 7.14 16.77
C ALA A 68 2.30 5.93 16.16
N LYS A 69 3.05 5.16 15.38
CA LYS A 69 2.62 3.88 14.83
C LYS A 69 3.67 2.82 15.10
N VAL A 70 3.25 1.59 15.25
CA VAL A 70 4.16 0.43 15.29
C VAL A 70 4.11 -0.27 13.94
N PHE A 71 5.27 -0.65 13.42
CA PHE A 71 5.39 -1.28 12.11
C PHE A 71 5.84 -2.75 12.23
N GLY A 72 5.35 -3.58 11.32
CA GLY A 72 5.86 -4.93 11.14
C GLY A 72 6.87 -4.97 9.98
N ALA A 73 8.06 -5.53 10.21
CA ALA A 73 9.06 -5.77 9.19
C ALA A 73 9.56 -7.21 9.23
N ARG A 74 10.23 -7.66 8.17
CA ARG A 74 10.76 -9.03 8.06
C ARG A 74 11.72 -9.34 9.19
N ALA A 75 11.57 -10.50 9.82
CA ALA A 75 12.39 -10.93 10.96
C ALA A 75 13.88 -11.08 10.64
N ASP A 76 14.23 -11.40 9.38
CA ASP A 76 15.62 -11.51 8.93
C ASP A 76 16.41 -10.19 9.03
N MET A 77 15.72 -9.03 9.00
CA MET A 77 16.35 -7.72 9.23
C MET A 77 16.85 -7.53 10.67
N PHE A 78 16.39 -8.36 11.61
CA PHE A 78 16.75 -8.30 13.04
C PHE A 78 17.92 -9.24 13.42
N ASN A 79 18.54 -9.90 12.45
CA ASN A 79 19.64 -10.83 12.72
C ASN A 79 20.89 -10.12 13.30
N ASN A 80 21.11 -8.87 12.93
CA ASN A 80 22.17 -8.06 13.52
C ASN A 80 21.66 -7.38 14.79
N PRO A 81 22.31 -7.58 15.98
CA PRO A 81 21.84 -7.01 17.25
C PRO A 81 21.75 -5.49 17.29
N PHE A 82 22.67 -4.79 16.59
CA PHE A 82 22.65 -3.34 16.49
C PHE A 82 21.45 -2.86 15.65
N VAL A 83 21.24 -3.50 14.51
CA VAL A 83 20.07 -3.21 13.65
C VAL A 83 18.77 -3.52 14.38
N ALA A 84 18.70 -4.64 15.09
CA ALA A 84 17.54 -5.02 15.90
C ALA A 84 17.23 -3.96 16.96
N LYS A 85 18.23 -3.45 17.68
CA LYS A 85 18.06 -2.38 18.67
C LYS A 85 17.53 -1.10 18.03
N LEU A 86 18.03 -0.73 16.85
CA LEU A 86 17.58 0.43 16.08
C LEU A 86 16.14 0.26 15.61
N MET A 87 15.79 -0.93 15.08
CA MET A 87 14.43 -1.27 14.66
C MET A 87 13.42 -1.14 15.81
N TYR A 88 13.73 -1.73 16.98
CA TYR A 88 12.87 -1.60 18.15
C TYR A 88 12.73 -0.15 18.63
N PHE A 89 13.79 0.65 18.56
CA PHE A 89 13.73 2.07 18.86
C PHE A 89 12.78 2.82 17.93
N PHE A 90 12.77 2.47 16.63
CA PHE A 90 11.82 3.01 15.65
C PHE A 90 10.44 2.34 15.67
N ARG A 91 10.14 1.57 16.70
CA ARG A 91 8.85 0.87 16.87
C ARG A 91 8.55 -0.10 15.75
N ILE A 92 9.55 -0.84 15.30
CA ILE A 92 9.42 -1.87 14.27
C ILE A 92 9.56 -3.24 14.92
N LEU A 93 8.58 -4.12 14.69
CA LEU A 93 8.54 -5.50 15.20
C LEU A 93 8.93 -6.52 14.14
N PRO A 94 9.64 -7.61 14.52
CA PRO A 94 9.97 -8.68 13.60
C PRO A 94 8.74 -9.54 13.30
N MET A 95 8.42 -9.72 12.01
CA MET A 95 7.39 -10.61 11.53
C MET A 95 8.03 -11.82 10.84
N VAL A 96 7.81 -13.01 11.40
CA VAL A 96 8.35 -14.27 10.87
C VAL A 96 7.39 -14.86 9.85
N ARG A 97 7.93 -15.32 8.71
CA ARG A 97 7.16 -16.00 7.67
C ARG A 97 7.01 -17.49 7.98
N GLN A 98 5.88 -18.10 7.63
CA GLN A 98 5.63 -19.53 7.86
C GLN A 98 6.69 -20.46 7.26
N ARG A 99 7.29 -20.09 6.12
CA ARG A 99 8.34 -20.87 5.47
C ARG A 99 9.69 -20.91 6.21
N ASP A 100 9.82 -20.14 7.29
CA ASP A 100 11.08 -20.02 8.05
C ASP A 100 11.19 -21.09 9.16
N GLY A 101 10.26 -22.07 9.23
CA GLY A 101 10.28 -23.27 10.08
C GLY A 101 9.52 -23.16 11.41
N LEU A 102 9.23 -24.34 12.01
CA LEU A 102 8.39 -24.49 13.23
C LEU A 102 8.90 -23.73 14.47
N ARG A 103 10.23 -23.64 14.65
CA ARG A 103 10.85 -22.86 15.75
C ARG A 103 10.45 -21.38 15.73
N ASN A 104 10.07 -20.88 14.57
CA ASN A 104 9.74 -19.49 14.37
C ASN A 104 8.24 -19.18 14.62
N VAL A 105 7.40 -20.22 14.72
CA VAL A 105 5.98 -20.08 15.07
C VAL A 105 5.83 -19.52 16.49
N LEU A 106 6.63 -20.01 17.45
CA LEU A 106 6.61 -19.50 18.84
C LEU A 106 7.01 -18.03 18.92
N LYS A 107 8.00 -17.59 18.12
CA LYS A 107 8.38 -16.17 18.05
C LYS A 107 7.27 -15.28 17.49
N ASN A 108 6.44 -15.81 16.60
CA ASN A 108 5.26 -15.08 16.13
C ASN A 108 4.21 -14.90 17.23
N LEU A 109 4.01 -15.89 18.11
CA LEU A 109 3.07 -15.76 19.23
C LEU A 109 3.47 -14.61 20.15
N GLU A 110 4.75 -14.52 20.56
CA GLU A 110 5.27 -13.40 21.36
C GLU A 110 5.08 -12.06 20.63
N THR A 111 5.30 -12.03 19.32
CA THR A 111 5.13 -10.81 18.51
C THR A 111 3.67 -10.42 18.42
N PHE A 112 2.75 -11.39 18.26
CA PHE A 112 1.31 -11.10 18.26
C PHE A 112 0.84 -10.57 19.60
N ASP A 113 1.35 -11.07 20.72
CA ASP A 113 1.05 -10.52 22.05
C ASP A 113 1.43 -9.04 22.14
N ILE A 114 2.62 -8.68 21.66
CA ILE A 114 3.07 -7.28 21.63
C ILE A 114 2.20 -6.42 20.70
N ILE A 115 1.77 -6.96 19.58
CA ILE A 115 0.86 -6.27 18.65
C ILE A 115 -0.48 -5.99 19.33
N VAL A 116 -1.05 -6.98 20.00
CA VAL A 116 -2.33 -6.81 20.70
C VAL A 116 -2.20 -5.81 21.84
N ASP A 117 -1.16 -5.90 22.67
CA ASP A 117 -0.88 -4.90 23.72
C ASP A 117 -0.76 -3.49 23.12
N THR A 118 -0.12 -3.35 21.95
CA THR A 118 0.01 -2.08 21.23
C THR A 118 -1.37 -1.51 20.85
N LEU A 119 -2.22 -2.36 20.29
CA LEU A 119 -3.57 -2.00 19.83
C LEU A 119 -4.51 -1.69 21.02
N GLU A 120 -4.40 -2.42 22.13
CA GLU A 120 -5.13 -2.14 23.36
C GLU A 120 -4.82 -0.74 23.91
N ASN A 121 -3.57 -0.30 23.75
CA ASN A 121 -3.12 1.04 24.14
C ASN A 121 -3.42 2.12 23.07
N GLY A 122 -4.23 1.81 22.07
CA GLY A 122 -4.69 2.75 21.06
C GLY A 122 -3.63 3.18 20.05
N VAL A 123 -2.51 2.43 19.94
CA VAL A 123 -1.46 2.70 18.94
C VAL A 123 -1.71 1.83 17.70
N PRO A 124 -1.90 2.43 16.49
CA PRO A 124 -2.13 1.67 15.27
C PRO A 124 -0.91 0.82 14.90
N PHE A 125 -1.18 -0.40 14.40
CA PHE A 125 -0.16 -1.28 13.86
C PHE A 125 -0.20 -1.27 12.33
N CYS A 126 0.93 -0.96 11.70
CA CYS A 126 1.08 -0.89 10.25
C CYS A 126 1.85 -2.10 9.72
N MET A 127 1.26 -2.81 8.79
CA MET A 127 1.87 -3.96 8.16
C MET A 127 1.56 -3.98 6.66
N PHE A 128 2.61 -4.16 5.85
CA PHE A 128 2.49 -4.29 4.41
C PHE A 128 2.04 -5.72 4.03
N PRO A 129 0.79 -5.93 3.61
CA PRO A 129 0.27 -7.29 3.43
C PRO A 129 0.93 -8.06 2.28
N GLU A 130 1.54 -7.38 1.34
CA GLU A 130 2.29 -7.97 0.23
C GLU A 130 3.59 -8.66 0.69
N GLY A 131 4.18 -8.22 1.82
CA GLY A 131 5.42 -8.78 2.39
C GLY A 131 6.66 -8.67 1.51
N ARG A 132 6.54 -8.07 0.35
CA ARG A 132 7.60 -7.69 -0.61
C ARG A 132 7.18 -6.40 -1.30
N HIS A 133 8.15 -5.64 -1.81
CA HIS A 133 7.88 -4.41 -2.56
C HIS A 133 8.07 -4.63 -4.07
N ARG A 134 7.29 -3.91 -4.87
CA ARG A 134 7.42 -3.84 -6.32
C ARG A 134 7.00 -2.45 -6.82
N PRO A 135 7.89 -1.71 -7.54
CA PRO A 135 7.57 -0.40 -8.09
C PRO A 135 6.68 -0.53 -9.34
N ALA A 136 5.42 -0.87 -9.14
CA ALA A 136 4.44 -1.05 -10.20
C ALA A 136 3.05 -0.59 -9.73
N HIS A 137 2.21 -0.19 -10.67
CA HIS A 137 0.79 0.12 -10.45
C HIS A 137 -0.03 -1.17 -10.37
N SER A 138 0.31 -2.01 -9.41
CA SER A 138 -0.28 -3.34 -9.21
C SER A 138 -0.08 -3.76 -7.77
N LEU A 139 -0.80 -4.78 -7.34
CA LEU A 139 -0.64 -5.43 -6.05
C LEU A 139 0.06 -6.78 -6.23
N LEU A 140 0.94 -7.13 -5.30
CA LEU A 140 1.39 -8.50 -5.13
C LEU A 140 0.33 -9.31 -4.38
N PRO A 141 0.31 -10.65 -4.53
CA PRO A 141 -0.57 -11.48 -3.72
C PRO A 141 -0.40 -11.20 -2.23
N LEU A 142 -1.52 -10.95 -1.54
CA LEU A 142 -1.50 -10.62 -0.12
C LEU A 142 -1.13 -11.87 0.71
N GLY A 143 -0.14 -11.71 1.58
CA GLY A 143 0.25 -12.71 2.58
C GLY A 143 -0.76 -12.80 3.73
N LYS A 144 -0.75 -13.90 4.46
CA LYS A 144 -1.69 -14.17 5.56
C LYS A 144 -1.40 -13.39 6.87
N GLY A 145 -0.30 -12.63 6.94
CA GLY A 145 0.20 -12.04 8.19
C GLY A 145 -0.76 -11.07 8.85
N VAL A 146 -1.27 -10.08 8.11
CA VAL A 146 -2.17 -9.06 8.66
C VAL A 146 -3.51 -9.68 9.10
N MET A 147 -4.06 -10.65 8.33
CA MET A 147 -5.30 -11.31 8.67
C MET A 147 -5.15 -12.14 9.96
N ARG A 148 -4.07 -12.90 10.09
CA ARG A 148 -3.79 -13.66 11.32
C ARG A 148 -3.63 -12.76 12.53
N ALA A 149 -2.88 -11.66 12.39
CA ALA A 149 -2.71 -10.71 13.47
C ALA A 149 -4.05 -10.07 13.88
N ALA A 150 -4.91 -9.76 12.91
CA ALA A 150 -6.23 -9.20 13.18
C ALA A 150 -7.19 -10.20 13.84
N ILE A 151 -7.19 -11.46 13.39
CA ILE A 151 -8.00 -12.53 14.02
C ILE A 151 -7.49 -12.80 15.45
N ALA A 152 -6.17 -12.91 15.64
CA ALA A 152 -5.59 -13.09 16.97
C ALA A 152 -5.93 -11.92 17.91
N ALA A 153 -5.89 -10.68 17.43
CA ALA A 153 -6.31 -9.51 18.18
C ALA A 153 -7.81 -9.56 18.51
N ASN A 154 -8.66 -9.94 17.57
CA ASN A 154 -10.09 -10.07 17.81
C ASN A 154 -10.39 -11.11 18.90
N ASN A 155 -9.74 -12.27 18.84
CA ASN A 155 -9.92 -13.33 19.84
C ASN A 155 -9.46 -12.91 21.24
N ARG A 156 -8.32 -12.20 21.34
CA ARG A 156 -7.79 -11.75 22.64
C ARG A 156 -8.56 -10.56 23.22
N LEU A 157 -9.07 -9.68 22.36
CA LEU A 157 -9.90 -8.55 22.80
C LEU A 157 -11.33 -8.93 23.19
N GLU A 158 -11.78 -10.16 22.86
CA GLU A 158 -13.06 -10.72 23.31
C GLU A 158 -14.25 -9.75 23.14
N GLY A 159 -14.26 -8.97 22.06
CA GLY A 159 -15.31 -7.99 21.80
C GLY A 159 -15.28 -6.71 22.64
N LYS A 160 -14.28 -6.52 23.52
CA LYS A 160 -14.09 -5.27 24.29
C LYS A 160 -13.82 -4.07 23.40
N LYS A 161 -13.13 -4.31 22.28
CA LYS A 161 -12.87 -3.31 21.23
C LYS A 161 -13.02 -3.98 19.87
N PRO A 162 -13.67 -3.33 18.90
CA PRO A 162 -13.70 -3.83 17.52
C PRO A 162 -12.31 -3.79 16.91
N VAL A 163 -12.03 -4.73 16.01
CA VAL A 163 -10.78 -4.81 15.27
C VAL A 163 -11.02 -4.40 13.82
N TYR A 164 -10.24 -3.45 13.36
CA TYR A 164 -10.33 -2.90 12.01
C TYR A 164 -9.06 -3.12 11.21
N ILE A 165 -9.22 -3.45 9.92
CA ILE A 165 -8.15 -3.33 8.93
C ILE A 165 -8.49 -2.15 8.02
N VAL A 166 -7.64 -1.14 7.96
CA VAL A 166 -7.79 0.03 7.09
C VAL A 166 -6.93 -0.18 5.84
N PRO A 167 -7.54 -0.49 4.68
CA PRO A 167 -6.84 -0.54 3.42
C PRO A 167 -6.22 0.82 3.13
N THR A 168 -4.96 0.86 2.73
CA THR A 168 -4.27 2.13 2.48
C THR A 168 -3.59 2.08 1.13
N GLY A 169 -3.92 3.03 0.24
CA GLY A 169 -3.31 3.17 -1.07
C GLY A 169 -2.16 4.17 -1.04
N LEU A 170 -0.99 3.74 -1.49
CA LEU A 170 0.18 4.59 -1.73
C LEU A 170 0.38 4.74 -3.22
N GLU A 171 0.30 5.95 -3.72
CA GLU A 171 0.51 6.30 -5.12
C GLU A 171 1.66 7.29 -5.23
N TYR A 172 2.56 7.11 -6.20
CA TYR A 172 3.71 7.97 -6.41
C TYR A 172 3.70 8.54 -7.83
N GLY A 173 4.08 9.80 -7.95
CA GLY A 173 4.29 10.39 -9.27
C GLY A 173 5.50 9.81 -9.99
N ASP A 174 6.51 9.41 -9.22
CA ASP A 174 7.68 8.64 -9.63
C ASP A 174 8.24 7.95 -8.38
N TYR A 175 8.53 6.66 -8.45
CA TYR A 175 8.94 5.86 -7.29
C TYR A 175 10.31 6.26 -6.74
N PHE A 176 11.25 6.64 -7.61
CA PHE A 176 12.66 6.81 -7.24
C PHE A 176 13.16 8.26 -7.38
N ARG A 177 12.36 9.14 -7.96
CA ARG A 177 12.77 10.52 -8.18
C ARG A 177 12.66 11.34 -6.91
N TYR A 178 13.78 11.95 -6.51
CA TYR A 178 13.77 12.96 -5.44
C TYR A 178 12.83 14.12 -5.80
N ARG A 179 12.10 14.64 -4.80
CA ARG A 179 11.06 15.66 -4.97
C ARG A 179 9.94 15.25 -5.94
N SER A 180 9.60 13.99 -5.97
CA SER A 180 8.37 13.51 -6.59
C SER A 180 7.13 13.91 -5.77
N THR A 181 5.97 13.42 -6.14
CA THR A 181 4.71 13.58 -5.39
C THR A 181 4.29 12.25 -4.82
N CYS A 182 3.62 12.26 -3.67
CA CYS A 182 3.04 11.08 -3.04
C CYS A 182 1.59 11.36 -2.64
N LEU A 183 0.72 10.37 -2.81
CA LEU A 183 -0.64 10.36 -2.30
C LEU A 183 -0.79 9.17 -1.36
N ILE A 184 -1.33 9.43 -0.19
CA ILE A 184 -1.75 8.42 0.79
C ILE A 184 -3.27 8.47 0.82
N ASN A 185 -3.91 7.34 0.56
CA ASN A 185 -5.35 7.23 0.45
C ASN A 185 -5.87 6.16 1.42
N TYR A 186 -6.48 6.58 2.53
CA TYR A 186 -7.07 5.66 3.51
C TYR A 186 -8.48 5.30 3.06
N GLY A 187 -8.71 4.02 2.81
CA GLY A 187 -10.01 3.46 2.42
C GLY A 187 -10.93 3.22 3.61
N LYS A 188 -12.18 2.88 3.30
CA LYS A 188 -13.16 2.48 4.33
C LYS A 188 -12.66 1.26 5.09
N PRO A 189 -12.69 1.27 6.44
CA PRO A 189 -12.20 0.17 7.25
C PRO A 189 -13.00 -1.11 7.03
N ILE A 190 -12.33 -2.24 7.15
CA ILE A 190 -12.94 -3.56 7.24
C ILE A 190 -13.09 -3.85 8.73
N ASN A 191 -14.31 -3.97 9.21
CA ASN A 191 -14.60 -4.40 10.58
C ASN A 191 -14.45 -5.92 10.67
N VAL A 192 -13.29 -6.39 11.13
CA VAL A 192 -12.98 -7.82 11.25
C VAL A 192 -13.86 -8.49 12.28
N THR A 193 -14.21 -7.80 13.37
CA THR A 193 -15.06 -8.33 14.43
C THR A 193 -16.48 -8.64 13.93
N GLU A 194 -17.06 -7.72 13.15
CA GLU A 194 -18.38 -7.94 12.54
C GLU A 194 -18.33 -9.03 11.48
N LEU A 195 -17.31 -8.99 10.61
CA LEU A 195 -17.16 -9.97 9.55
C LEU A 195 -17.01 -11.41 10.09
N ILE A 196 -16.29 -11.61 11.20
CA ILE A 196 -16.16 -12.91 11.86
C ILE A 196 -17.53 -13.37 12.39
N LYS A 197 -18.31 -12.47 13.00
CA LYS A 197 -19.67 -12.79 13.49
C LYS A 197 -20.62 -13.15 12.35
N GLU A 198 -20.57 -12.43 11.25
CA GLU A 198 -21.40 -12.67 10.06
C GLU A 198 -21.08 -14.01 9.40
N LEU A 199 -19.79 -14.35 9.29
CA LEU A 199 -19.36 -15.62 8.71
C LEU A 199 -19.76 -16.81 9.54
N ASN A 200 -19.87 -16.66 10.87
CA ASN A 200 -20.25 -17.70 11.82
C ASN A 200 -19.49 -19.02 11.62
N VAL A 201 -18.18 -18.94 11.40
CA VAL A 201 -17.28 -20.08 11.21
C VAL A 201 -16.15 -20.04 12.22
N GLU A 202 -15.75 -21.21 12.74
CA GLU A 202 -14.67 -21.32 13.72
C GLU A 202 -13.29 -21.51 13.08
N ASN A 203 -13.26 -21.98 11.84
CA ASN A 203 -12.00 -22.28 11.16
C ASN A 203 -11.32 -20.99 10.68
N GLU A 204 -10.13 -20.71 11.22
CA GLU A 204 -9.31 -19.53 10.89
C GLU A 204 -9.06 -19.40 9.38
N ALA A 205 -8.85 -20.51 8.66
CA ALA A 205 -8.62 -20.47 7.21
C ALA A 205 -9.86 -19.98 6.43
N GLN A 206 -11.06 -20.35 6.90
CA GLN A 206 -12.33 -19.92 6.30
C GLN A 206 -12.62 -18.44 6.58
N ILE A 207 -12.12 -17.91 7.70
CA ILE A 207 -12.22 -16.48 8.03
C ILE A 207 -11.21 -15.66 7.24
N MET A 208 -9.98 -16.15 7.09
CA MET A 208 -8.91 -15.39 6.44
C MET A 208 -9.16 -15.11 4.96
N GLU A 209 -9.71 -16.05 4.22
CA GLU A 209 -9.86 -15.90 2.76
C GLU A 209 -10.86 -14.80 2.37
N PRO A 210 -12.05 -14.69 2.98
CA PRO A 210 -12.95 -13.55 2.76
C PRO A 210 -12.29 -12.19 3.11
N ILE A 211 -11.59 -12.10 4.25
CA ILE A 211 -10.88 -10.87 4.65
C ILE A 211 -9.82 -10.53 3.61
N ARG A 212 -9.04 -11.51 3.15
CA ARG A 212 -7.99 -11.32 2.15
C ARG A 212 -8.55 -10.78 0.83
N LYS A 213 -9.62 -11.39 0.34
CA LYS A 213 -10.29 -10.99 -0.90
C LYS A 213 -10.84 -9.57 -0.80
N LEU A 214 -11.56 -9.26 0.28
CA LEU A 214 -12.11 -7.93 0.52
C LEU A 214 -10.99 -6.87 0.68
N LEU A 215 -9.91 -7.20 1.38
CA LEU A 215 -8.77 -6.31 1.52
C LEU A 215 -8.11 -6.02 0.17
N GLN A 216 -7.89 -7.04 -0.65
CA GLN A 216 -7.30 -6.90 -1.99
C GLN A 216 -8.16 -6.02 -2.90
N GLU A 217 -9.47 -6.24 -2.90
CA GLU A 217 -10.43 -5.44 -3.65
C GLU A 217 -10.37 -3.97 -3.23
N LYS A 218 -10.56 -3.69 -1.94
CA LYS A 218 -10.50 -2.33 -1.41
C LYS A 218 -9.14 -1.65 -1.64
N MET A 219 -8.03 -2.38 -1.54
CA MET A 219 -6.70 -1.81 -1.84
C MET A 219 -6.55 -1.45 -3.32
N SER A 220 -7.06 -2.29 -4.24
CA SER A 220 -7.00 -2.01 -5.68
C SER A 220 -7.78 -0.74 -6.06
N GLU A 221 -8.85 -0.45 -5.33
CA GLU A 221 -9.64 0.78 -5.51
C GLU A 221 -8.89 2.05 -5.07
N LEU A 222 -7.88 1.95 -4.22
CA LEU A 222 -7.19 3.09 -3.63
C LEU A 222 -5.94 3.54 -4.40
N ILE A 223 -5.54 2.81 -5.42
CA ILE A 223 -4.36 3.06 -6.26
C ILE A 223 -4.73 3.04 -7.74
N THR A 224 -3.83 3.49 -8.61
CA THR A 224 -3.85 3.13 -10.02
C THR A 224 -3.55 1.64 -10.12
N TYR A 225 -4.55 0.81 -10.45
CA TYR A 225 -4.39 -0.64 -10.44
C TYR A 225 -4.47 -1.23 -11.85
N ILE A 226 -3.43 -1.96 -12.22
CA ILE A 226 -3.34 -2.77 -13.44
C ILE A 226 -2.93 -4.19 -12.99
N PRO A 227 -3.64 -5.26 -13.40
CA PRO A 227 -3.18 -6.62 -13.17
C PRO A 227 -1.74 -6.81 -13.67
N TYR A 228 -0.91 -7.51 -12.90
CA TYR A 228 0.48 -7.74 -13.31
C TYR A 228 0.59 -9.06 -14.08
N ASP A 229 0.16 -9.01 -15.31
CA ASP A 229 0.16 -10.07 -16.31
C ASP A 229 1.05 -9.68 -17.52
N GLU A 230 0.93 -10.41 -18.59
CA GLU A 230 1.67 -10.20 -19.85
C GLU A 230 1.37 -8.84 -20.49
N ASP A 231 0.19 -8.29 -20.21
CA ASP A 231 -0.29 -7.04 -20.79
C ASP A 231 -0.02 -5.80 -19.94
N TYR A 232 0.51 -5.97 -18.71
CA TYR A 232 0.76 -4.86 -17.80
C TYR A 232 1.52 -3.70 -18.46
N ASP A 233 2.63 -4.00 -19.11
CA ASP A 233 3.46 -2.98 -19.76
C ASP A 233 2.77 -2.28 -20.92
N LYS A 234 1.94 -3.01 -21.69
CA LYS A 234 1.14 -2.47 -22.80
C LYS A 234 0.07 -1.51 -22.28
N VAL A 235 -0.74 -1.95 -21.31
CA VAL A 235 -1.80 -1.15 -20.68
C VAL A 235 -1.21 0.09 -20.03
N TRP A 236 -0.11 -0.05 -19.30
CA TRP A 236 0.55 1.09 -18.68
C TRP A 236 1.15 2.07 -19.70
N ALA A 237 1.72 1.58 -20.81
CA ALA A 237 2.22 2.42 -21.88
C ALA A 237 1.10 3.25 -22.50
N LEU A 238 -0.02 2.64 -22.85
CA LEU A 238 -1.18 3.32 -23.41
C LEU A 238 -1.81 4.31 -22.41
N THR A 239 -1.95 3.91 -21.16
CA THR A 239 -2.46 4.78 -20.09
C THR A 239 -1.62 6.06 -19.97
N LYS A 240 -0.29 5.96 -19.96
CA LYS A 240 0.60 7.14 -19.92
C LYS A 240 0.44 8.06 -21.14
N ILE A 241 0.20 7.52 -22.30
CA ILE A 241 0.01 8.29 -23.54
C ILE A 241 -1.31 9.07 -23.47
N LEU A 242 -2.40 8.40 -23.09
CA LEU A 242 -3.73 8.97 -23.05
C LEU A 242 -3.91 9.96 -21.89
N ALA A 243 -3.38 9.66 -20.70
CA ALA A 243 -3.49 10.49 -19.50
C ALA A 243 -2.56 11.72 -19.50
N ARG A 244 -1.80 11.96 -20.56
CA ARG A 244 -0.70 12.95 -20.58
C ARG A 244 -1.15 14.39 -20.32
N GLU A 245 -2.24 14.84 -20.94
CA GLU A 245 -2.65 16.26 -20.86
C GLU A 245 -3.19 16.62 -19.47
N ASP A 246 -4.04 15.79 -18.91
CA ASP A 246 -4.62 16.00 -17.58
C ASP A 246 -3.60 15.80 -16.47
N ALA A 247 -2.65 14.87 -16.68
CA ALA A 247 -1.55 14.65 -15.74
C ALA A 247 -0.60 15.85 -15.60
N ARG A 248 -0.59 16.80 -16.54
CA ARG A 248 0.34 17.94 -16.53
C ARG A 248 -0.04 18.99 -15.50
N ASN A 249 -1.32 19.24 -15.31
CA ASN A 249 -1.84 20.35 -14.52
C ASN A 249 -2.56 19.91 -13.23
N GLY A 250 -2.91 18.63 -13.10
CA GLY A 250 -3.66 18.08 -11.97
C GLY A 250 -2.81 17.70 -10.76
N SER A 251 -3.48 17.56 -9.62
CA SER A 251 -2.90 16.94 -8.43
C SER A 251 -2.61 15.46 -8.69
N LEU A 252 -1.86 14.78 -7.79
CA LEU A 252 -1.63 13.33 -7.95
C LEU A 252 -2.95 12.54 -7.83
N SER A 253 -3.89 13.02 -7.01
CA SER A 253 -5.23 12.46 -6.91
C SER A 253 -5.99 12.54 -8.23
N ASP A 254 -5.97 13.69 -8.90
CA ASP A 254 -6.65 13.88 -10.19
C ASP A 254 -6.03 12.97 -11.26
N ARG A 255 -4.69 12.85 -11.26
CA ARG A 255 -3.98 11.93 -12.16
C ARG A 255 -4.35 10.47 -11.92
N MET A 256 -4.45 10.06 -10.65
CA MET A 256 -4.88 8.72 -10.31
C MET A 256 -6.30 8.45 -10.80
N ALA A 257 -7.23 9.38 -10.57
CA ALA A 257 -8.61 9.25 -11.04
C ALA A 257 -8.68 9.14 -12.57
N HIS A 258 -7.91 9.97 -13.27
CA HIS A 258 -7.84 9.93 -14.74
C HIS A 258 -7.21 8.63 -15.24
N ASN A 259 -6.09 8.17 -14.67
CA ASN A 259 -5.48 6.88 -15.02
C ASN A 259 -6.47 5.72 -14.86
N LYS A 260 -7.22 5.70 -13.76
CA LYS A 260 -8.26 4.68 -13.52
C LYS A 260 -9.34 4.73 -14.58
N HIS A 261 -9.79 5.92 -14.94
CA HIS A 261 -10.78 6.10 -16.01
C HIS A 261 -10.25 5.54 -17.34
N VAL A 262 -9.03 5.88 -17.72
CA VAL A 262 -8.39 5.37 -18.96
C VAL A 262 -8.26 3.84 -18.93
N ILE A 263 -7.81 3.26 -17.82
CA ILE A 263 -7.69 1.81 -17.68
C ILE A 263 -9.05 1.12 -17.84
N GLU A 264 -10.10 1.68 -17.26
CA GLU A 264 -11.46 1.15 -17.40
C GLU A 264 -11.97 1.25 -18.85
N GLN A 265 -11.63 2.33 -19.55
CA GLN A 265 -11.96 2.46 -20.97
C GLN A 265 -11.20 1.44 -21.83
N ILE A 266 -9.91 1.22 -21.57
CA ILE A 266 -9.14 0.18 -22.25
C ILE A 266 -9.79 -1.20 -22.04
N ARG A 267 -10.23 -1.51 -20.81
CA ARG A 267 -10.91 -2.76 -20.49
C ARG A 267 -12.21 -2.92 -21.30
N LYS A 268 -13.06 -1.90 -21.31
CA LYS A 268 -14.33 -1.91 -22.07
C LYS A 268 -14.10 -2.01 -23.58
N ALA A 269 -13.13 -1.27 -24.11
CA ALA A 269 -12.82 -1.31 -25.52
C ALA A 269 -12.29 -2.69 -25.96
N ARG A 270 -11.53 -3.37 -25.08
CA ARG A 270 -11.06 -4.74 -25.33
C ARG A 270 -12.21 -5.75 -25.42
N GLU A 271 -13.30 -5.54 -24.65
CA GLU A 271 -14.50 -6.37 -24.72
C GLU A 271 -15.28 -6.15 -26.04
N ILE A 272 -15.29 -4.93 -26.59
CA ILE A 272 -16.06 -4.56 -27.78
C ILE A 272 -15.28 -4.83 -29.07
N LYS A 273 -13.98 -4.49 -29.07
CA LYS A 273 -13.09 -4.54 -30.25
C LYS A 273 -11.72 -5.12 -29.87
N PRO A 274 -11.63 -6.42 -29.58
CA PRO A 274 -10.43 -7.04 -29.04
C PRO A 274 -9.22 -6.90 -29.96
N GLU A 275 -9.35 -7.19 -31.27
CA GLU A 275 -8.23 -7.16 -32.21
C GLU A 275 -7.67 -5.74 -32.42
N GLU A 276 -8.55 -4.74 -32.54
CA GLU A 276 -8.13 -3.33 -32.70
C GLU A 276 -7.42 -2.85 -31.44
N MET A 277 -7.93 -3.23 -30.26
CA MET A 277 -7.33 -2.83 -29.00
C MET A 277 -5.97 -3.48 -28.76
N GLU A 278 -5.79 -4.77 -29.09
CA GLU A 278 -4.49 -5.44 -29.00
C GLU A 278 -3.45 -4.79 -29.91
N ALA A 279 -3.83 -4.45 -31.16
CA ALA A 279 -2.95 -3.73 -32.09
C ALA A 279 -2.51 -2.37 -31.50
N LEU A 280 -3.44 -1.62 -30.89
CA LEU A 280 -3.16 -0.32 -30.27
C LEU A 280 -2.25 -0.46 -29.02
N LEU A 281 -2.47 -1.49 -28.21
CA LEU A 281 -1.64 -1.80 -27.04
C LEU A 281 -0.21 -2.15 -27.43
N ASP A 282 -0.03 -2.95 -28.50
CA ASP A 282 1.29 -3.30 -29.03
C ASP A 282 2.01 -2.08 -29.63
N GLU A 283 1.28 -1.20 -30.31
CA GLU A 283 1.83 0.05 -30.83
C GLU A 283 2.27 0.98 -29.70
N ALA A 284 1.45 1.13 -28.66
CA ALA A 284 1.78 1.92 -27.48
C ALA A 284 3.04 1.42 -26.77
N LEU A 285 3.21 0.10 -26.65
CA LEU A 285 4.41 -0.50 -26.07
C LEU A 285 5.64 -0.25 -26.92
N ARG A 286 5.53 -0.40 -28.25
CA ARG A 286 6.64 -0.08 -29.20
C ARG A 286 7.06 1.38 -29.10
N PHE A 287 6.09 2.29 -29.11
CA PHE A 287 6.33 3.73 -28.91
C PHE A 287 7.06 4.02 -27.60
N GLU A 288 6.61 3.43 -26.50
CA GLU A 288 7.22 3.64 -25.17
C GLU A 288 8.67 3.11 -25.12
N LYS A 289 8.96 1.97 -25.75
CA LYS A 289 10.31 1.42 -25.87
C LYS A 289 11.24 2.34 -26.68
N GLU A 290 10.78 2.85 -27.83
CA GLU A 290 11.55 3.78 -28.64
C GLU A 290 11.78 5.12 -27.93
N ARG A 291 10.76 5.64 -27.28
CA ARG A 291 10.85 6.85 -26.49
C ARG A 291 11.95 6.75 -25.42
N LYS A 292 11.93 5.65 -24.66
CA LYS A 292 12.96 5.38 -23.63
C LYS A 292 14.35 5.24 -24.25
N LYS A 293 14.48 4.52 -25.35
CA LYS A 293 15.76 4.36 -26.06
C LYS A 293 16.36 5.70 -26.52
N LYS A 294 15.51 6.65 -26.94
CA LYS A 294 15.92 8.00 -27.34
C LYS A 294 16.08 8.97 -26.16
N GLY A 295 15.89 8.55 -24.92
CA GLY A 295 15.96 9.41 -23.73
C GLY A 295 14.91 10.54 -23.71
N LEU A 296 13.83 10.41 -24.48
CA LEU A 296 12.81 11.45 -24.59
C LEU A 296 11.80 11.37 -23.42
N SER A 297 11.45 12.53 -22.89
CA SER A 297 10.34 12.62 -21.93
C SER A 297 9.01 12.43 -22.66
N ILE A 298 8.01 11.84 -21.99
CA ILE A 298 6.64 11.78 -22.52
C ILE A 298 6.07 13.19 -22.80
N TRP A 299 6.60 14.21 -22.13
CA TRP A 299 6.24 15.62 -22.31
C TRP A 299 6.89 16.28 -23.54
N SER A 300 7.84 15.61 -24.19
CA SER A 300 8.53 16.12 -25.39
C SER A 300 7.68 16.07 -26.65
N PHE A 301 6.54 15.35 -26.62
CA PHE A 301 5.66 15.23 -27.78
C PHE A 301 4.55 16.28 -27.73
N GLY A 302 4.39 17.04 -28.83
CA GLY A 302 3.35 18.06 -28.96
C GLY A 302 1.94 17.46 -29.15
N LYS A 303 0.91 18.32 -29.12
CA LYS A 303 -0.53 17.97 -29.22
C LYS A 303 -0.93 17.11 -30.45
N ARG A 304 -0.09 17.04 -31.51
CA ARG A 304 -0.38 16.22 -32.70
C ARG A 304 -0.36 14.72 -32.45
N CYS A 305 0.44 14.24 -31.50
CA CYS A 305 0.56 12.81 -31.23
C CYS A 305 -0.68 12.26 -30.47
N THR A 306 -1.33 13.12 -29.68
CA THR A 306 -2.55 12.77 -28.95
C THR A 306 -3.79 12.72 -29.84
N ARG A 307 -3.82 13.47 -30.94
CA ARG A 307 -4.96 13.45 -31.89
C ARG A 307 -5.09 12.14 -32.68
N MET A 308 -3.99 11.47 -32.98
CA MET A 308 -4.04 10.15 -33.62
C MET A 308 -4.69 9.10 -32.73
N CYS A 309 -4.39 9.10 -31.42
CA CYS A 309 -5.01 8.17 -30.47
C CYS A 309 -6.45 8.58 -30.09
N SER A 310 -6.79 9.88 -30.09
CA SER A 310 -8.13 10.36 -29.72
C SER A 310 -9.18 10.16 -30.82
N SER A 311 -8.80 9.95 -32.08
CA SER A 311 -9.74 9.61 -33.17
C SER A 311 -10.36 8.22 -33.02
N TRP A 312 -9.73 7.34 -32.24
CA TRP A 312 -10.24 6.00 -31.91
C TRP A 312 -11.22 6.00 -30.72
N TYR A 313 -11.34 7.14 -30.03
CA TYR A 313 -12.13 7.32 -28.81
C TYR A 313 -13.53 7.92 -29.06
N ARG A 314 -13.84 8.24 -30.30
CA ARG A 314 -15.17 8.66 -30.74
C ARG A 314 -15.77 7.60 -31.68
#